data_24bf21f35ac7c23f292a724e81daf95d
#
_entry.id   24bf21f35ac7c23f292a724e81daf95d
#
_cell.length_a   1.000
_cell.length_b   1.000
_cell.length_c   1.000
_cell.angle_alpha   90.00
_cell.angle_beta   90.00
_cell.angle_gamma   90.00
#
_symmetry.space_group_name_H-M   'P 1'
#
loop_
_entity.id
_entity.type
_entity.pdbx_description
1 polymer ?
#
loop_
_entity_poly.entity_id
_entity_poly.type
_entity_poly.pdbx_seq_one_letter_code
_entity_poly.pdbx_strand_id
1 'polypeptide(L)'
;MKVAVVGYAGSGKSTFARRLGDALCIPVQHLDQVFYTSNWQERDKGEARDLAEAFLDVNDAWVVDGTYHRLALARRLEAADVIVIFAFPRRTCLAQAWRRSRRYAHRVRPDMADGCIERLD
;
A
#
# COMPACT_ATOMS: atom_id res chain seq x y z
N MET A 1 4.19 11.84 -7.19
CA MET A 1 3.58 10.51 -7.35
C MET A 1 2.73 10.19 -6.12
N LYS A 2 1.52 9.78 -6.35
CA LYS A 2 0.60 9.36 -5.29
C LYS A 2 0.22 7.90 -5.53
N VAL A 3 0.54 7.04 -4.58
CA VAL A 3 0.34 5.59 -4.72
C VAL A 3 -0.54 5.06 -3.60
N ALA A 4 -1.62 4.41 -3.97
CA ALA A 4 -2.50 3.72 -3.03
C ALA A 4 -2.22 2.22 -3.11
N VAL A 5 -1.92 1.60 -1.97
CA VAL A 5 -1.64 0.17 -1.89
C VAL A 5 -2.74 -0.47 -1.05
N VAL A 6 -3.51 -1.34 -1.65
CA VAL A 6 -4.67 -1.96 -0.98
C VAL A 6 -4.61 -3.47 -1.10
N GLY A 7 -5.40 -4.16 -0.28
CA GLY A 7 -5.51 -5.60 -0.37
C GLY A 7 -5.43 -6.29 0.98
N TYR A 8 -5.17 -7.57 0.93
CA TYR A 8 -5.19 -8.43 2.12
C TYR A 8 -4.14 -8.08 3.14
N ALA A 9 -4.50 -8.23 4.40
CA ALA A 9 -3.55 -8.18 5.50
C ALA A 9 -2.57 -9.35 5.35
N GLY A 10 -1.31 -9.12 5.69
CA GLY A 10 -0.31 -10.17 5.60
C GLY A 10 0.15 -10.50 4.19
N SER A 11 -0.25 -9.72 3.21
CA SER A 11 0.14 -9.95 1.82
C SER A 11 1.49 -9.35 1.45
N GLY A 12 2.09 -8.58 2.35
CA GLY A 12 3.35 -7.91 2.07
C GLY A 12 3.23 -6.46 1.63
N LYS A 13 2.01 -5.90 1.67
CA LYS A 13 1.82 -4.52 1.19
C LYS A 13 2.56 -3.48 2.03
N SER A 14 2.70 -3.70 3.35
CA SER A 14 3.48 -2.76 4.18
C SER A 14 4.93 -2.70 3.77
N THR A 15 5.53 -3.85 3.53
CA THR A 15 6.93 -3.94 3.09
C THR A 15 7.09 -3.30 1.72
N PHE A 16 6.17 -3.60 0.83
CA PHE A 16 6.17 -3.01 -0.50
C PHE A 16 6.05 -1.49 -0.43
N ALA A 17 5.10 -1.00 0.36
CA ALA A 17 4.88 0.44 0.48
C ALA A 17 6.11 1.15 1.05
N ARG A 18 6.74 0.57 2.06
CA ARG A 18 7.93 1.16 2.65
C ARG A 18 9.07 1.23 1.65
N ARG A 19 9.30 0.14 0.92
CA ARG A 19 10.37 0.11 -0.09
C ARG A 19 10.10 1.08 -1.23
N LEU A 20 8.85 1.18 -1.63
CA LEU A 20 8.49 2.12 -2.69
C LEU A 20 8.70 3.55 -2.24
N GLY A 21 8.29 3.88 -1.02
CA GLY A 21 8.49 5.20 -0.47
C GLY A 21 9.97 5.56 -0.36
N ASP A 22 10.79 4.60 0.06
CA ASP A 22 12.24 4.81 0.12
C ASP A 22 12.82 5.03 -1.27
N ALA A 23 12.41 4.23 -2.24
CA ALA A 23 12.94 4.33 -3.60
C ALA A 23 12.56 5.65 -4.26
N LEU A 24 11.37 6.15 -3.99
CA LEU A 24 10.86 7.39 -4.58
C LEU A 24 11.13 8.62 -3.71
N CYS A 25 11.65 8.42 -2.51
CA CYS A 25 11.91 9.49 -1.54
C CYS A 25 10.63 10.26 -1.20
N ILE A 26 9.54 9.56 -0.98
CA ILE A 26 8.26 10.16 -0.62
C ILE A 26 7.73 9.56 0.68
N PRO A 27 6.89 10.29 1.41
CA PRO A 27 6.38 9.82 2.69
C PRO A 27 5.42 8.64 2.52
N VAL A 28 5.41 7.78 3.53
CA VAL A 28 4.57 6.58 3.55
C VAL A 28 3.69 6.62 4.78
N GLN A 29 2.41 6.32 4.62
CA GLN A 29 1.50 6.12 5.73
C GLN A 29 0.99 4.69 5.72
N HIS A 30 1.18 3.99 6.83
CA HIS A 30 0.61 2.67 7.04
C HIS A 30 -0.67 2.84 7.85
N LEU A 31 -1.82 2.55 7.25
CA LEU A 31 -3.10 2.79 7.90
C LEU A 31 -3.33 1.95 9.14
N ASP A 32 -2.64 0.82 9.28
CA ASP A 32 -2.69 0.06 10.53
C ASP A 32 -2.21 0.91 11.71
N GLN A 33 -1.23 1.76 11.50
CA GLN A 33 -0.70 2.63 12.54
C GLN A 33 -1.65 3.80 12.84
N VAL A 34 -2.50 4.12 11.90
CA VAL A 34 -3.52 5.15 12.08
C VAL A 34 -4.74 4.58 12.77
N PHE A 35 -5.13 3.36 12.39
CA PHE A 35 -6.33 2.72 12.93
C PHE A 35 -6.14 2.27 14.38
N TYR A 36 -4.94 1.79 14.73
CA TYR A 36 -4.64 1.28 16.07
C TYR A 36 -3.68 2.19 16.81
N THR A 37 -3.88 2.27 18.12
CA THR A 37 -2.90 2.90 19.00
C THR A 37 -1.84 1.85 19.39
N SER A 38 -0.85 2.28 20.19
CA SER A 38 0.29 1.45 20.54
C SER A 38 -0.04 0.12 21.20
N ASN A 39 -1.21 0.00 21.83
CA ASN A 39 -1.60 -1.23 22.53
C ASN A 39 -2.68 -2.01 21.78
N TRP A 40 -2.70 -1.88 20.47
CA TRP A 40 -3.71 -2.51 19.61
C TRP A 40 -5.14 -2.11 19.94
N GLN A 41 -5.30 -0.96 20.58
CA GLN A 41 -6.61 -0.39 20.79
C GLN A 41 -6.99 0.42 19.57
N GLU A 42 -8.24 0.29 19.15
CA GLU A 42 -8.71 1.07 18.02
C GLU A 42 -8.76 2.53 18.40
N ARG A 43 -8.22 3.35 17.53
CA ARG A 43 -8.30 4.79 17.68
C ARG A 43 -9.73 5.23 17.43
N ASP A 44 -10.14 6.33 18.03
CA ASP A 44 -11.45 6.92 17.71
C ASP A 44 -11.58 7.09 16.21
N LYS A 45 -12.73 6.71 15.66
CA LYS A 45 -12.93 6.68 14.21
C LYS A 45 -12.80 8.04 13.56
N GLY A 46 -13.32 9.07 14.20
CA GLY A 46 -13.19 10.44 13.70
C GLY A 46 -11.75 10.92 13.71
N GLU A 47 -11.03 10.61 14.79
CA GLU A 47 -9.62 10.97 14.90
C GLU A 47 -8.78 10.26 13.86
N ALA A 48 -9.01 8.96 13.66
CA ALA A 48 -8.28 8.17 12.66
C ALA A 48 -8.52 8.73 11.26
N ARG A 49 -9.76 9.06 10.94
CA ARG A 49 -10.10 9.64 9.66
C ARG A 49 -9.41 10.99 9.46
N ASP A 50 -9.42 11.82 10.48
CA ASP A 50 -8.79 13.14 10.39
C ASP A 50 -7.29 13.01 10.16
N LEU A 51 -6.64 12.06 10.80
CA LEU A 51 -5.21 11.81 10.59
C LEU A 51 -4.94 11.33 9.17
N ALA A 52 -5.77 10.45 8.66
CA ALA A 52 -5.62 9.95 7.30
C ALA A 52 -5.79 11.09 6.28
N GLU A 53 -6.80 11.92 6.46
CA GLU A 53 -7.05 13.01 5.55
C GLU A 53 -5.98 14.10 5.65
N ALA A 54 -5.51 14.39 6.85
CA ALA A 54 -4.45 15.37 7.04
C ALA A 54 -3.17 14.97 6.31
N PHE A 55 -2.84 13.68 6.33
CA PHE A 55 -1.67 13.19 5.61
C PHE A 55 -1.78 13.47 4.11
N LEU A 56 -2.97 13.26 3.56
CA LEU A 56 -3.20 13.53 2.14
C LEU A 56 -3.18 15.02 1.83
N ASP A 57 -3.64 15.83 2.77
CA ASP A 57 -3.69 17.28 2.59
C ASP A 57 -2.32 17.93 2.55
N VAL A 58 -1.39 17.44 3.37
CA VAL A 58 -0.10 18.10 3.51
C VAL A 58 0.99 17.54 2.61
N ASN A 59 0.73 16.45 1.92
CA ASN A 59 1.73 15.82 1.06
C ASN A 59 1.28 15.79 -0.38
N ASP A 60 2.11 16.32 -1.27
CA ASP A 60 1.84 16.30 -2.70
C ASP A 60 2.20 14.96 -3.33
N ALA A 61 3.02 14.18 -2.65
CA ALA A 61 3.41 12.84 -3.08
C ALA A 61 3.34 11.94 -1.86
N TRP A 62 2.85 10.71 -2.05
CA TRP A 62 2.69 9.81 -0.92
C TRP A 62 2.49 8.36 -1.36
N VAL A 63 2.78 7.47 -0.43
CA VAL A 63 2.37 6.07 -0.52
C VAL A 63 1.53 5.78 0.72
N VAL A 64 0.31 5.32 0.52
CA VAL A 64 -0.57 4.94 1.63
C VAL A 64 -0.97 3.50 1.47
N ASP A 65 -0.67 2.66 2.47
CA ASP A 65 -1.06 1.26 2.42
C ASP A 65 -2.16 0.97 3.41
N GLY A 66 -3.13 0.21 2.95
CA GLY A 66 -4.27 -0.22 3.74
C GLY A 66 -5.57 0.02 2.99
N THR A 67 -6.56 -0.79 3.31
CA THR A 67 -7.87 -0.67 2.67
C THR A 67 -8.78 0.28 3.45
N TYR A 68 -9.03 -0.01 4.71
CA TYR A 68 -9.82 0.83 5.63
C TYR A 68 -10.74 1.86 4.96
N HIS A 69 -11.95 1.44 4.63
CA HIS A 69 -12.91 2.29 3.93
C HIS A 69 -13.15 3.63 4.59
N ARG A 70 -13.17 3.63 5.92
CA ARG A 70 -13.45 4.85 6.70
C ARG A 70 -12.28 5.82 6.79
N LEU A 71 -11.12 5.40 6.34
CA LEU A 71 -9.93 6.24 6.35
C LEU A 71 -9.66 6.85 4.97
N ALA A 72 -10.67 7.48 4.42
CA ALA A 72 -10.60 8.23 3.16
C ALA A 72 -10.24 7.35 1.96
N LEU A 73 -10.75 6.12 1.92
CA LEU A 73 -10.44 5.20 0.81
C LEU A 73 -10.83 5.79 -0.55
N ALA A 74 -12.04 6.30 -0.66
CA ALA A 74 -12.51 6.85 -1.93
C ALA A 74 -11.60 8.01 -2.38
N ARG A 75 -11.24 8.90 -1.47
CA ARG A 75 -10.36 10.01 -1.76
C ARG A 75 -8.98 9.53 -2.21
N ARG A 76 -8.43 8.53 -1.53
CA ARG A 76 -7.11 7.97 -1.89
C ARG A 76 -7.11 7.37 -3.28
N LEU A 77 -8.14 6.58 -3.58
CA LEU A 77 -8.22 5.93 -4.89
C LEU A 77 -8.41 6.94 -6.01
N GLU A 78 -9.19 7.97 -5.74
CA GLU A 78 -9.45 9.02 -6.72
C GLU A 78 -8.20 9.86 -7.00
N ALA A 79 -7.44 10.15 -5.96
CA ALA A 79 -6.25 10.99 -6.07
C ALA A 79 -5.02 10.23 -6.55
N ALA A 80 -4.99 8.92 -6.41
CA ALA A 80 -3.80 8.13 -6.69
C ALA A 80 -3.43 8.13 -8.17
N ASP A 81 -2.14 8.27 -8.44
CA ASP A 81 -1.61 8.10 -9.79
C ASP A 81 -1.50 6.61 -10.12
N VAL A 82 -1.24 5.79 -9.10
CA VAL A 82 -1.10 4.34 -9.25
C VAL A 82 -1.82 3.67 -8.09
N ILE A 83 -2.58 2.63 -8.40
CA ILE A 83 -3.23 1.80 -7.39
C ILE A 83 -2.63 0.40 -7.51
N VAL A 84 -2.02 -0.06 -6.42
CA VAL A 84 -1.42 -1.39 -6.37
C VAL A 84 -2.32 -2.27 -5.51
N ILE A 85 -2.76 -3.38 -6.07
CA ILE A 85 -3.72 -4.27 -5.41
C ILE A 85 -3.06 -5.60 -5.08
N PHE A 86 -2.99 -5.91 -3.79
CA PHE A 86 -2.55 -7.21 -3.31
C PHE A 86 -3.79 -8.08 -3.15
N ALA A 87 -4.14 -8.79 -4.20
CA ALA A 87 -5.40 -9.50 -4.28
C ALA A 87 -5.41 -10.88 -3.62
N PHE A 88 -4.23 -11.38 -3.23
CA PHE A 88 -4.10 -12.71 -2.68
C PHE A 88 -3.28 -12.72 -1.41
N PRO A 89 -3.46 -13.74 -0.53
CA PRO A 89 -2.58 -13.91 0.62
C PRO A 89 -1.12 -13.98 0.20
N ARG A 90 -0.23 -13.61 1.11
CA ARG A 90 1.19 -13.48 0.81
C ARG A 90 1.78 -14.71 0.13
N ARG A 91 1.49 -15.91 0.64
CA ARG A 91 2.05 -17.13 0.05
C ARG A 91 1.62 -17.34 -1.39
N THR A 92 0.38 -17.02 -1.72
CA THR A 92 -0.12 -17.11 -3.09
C THR A 92 0.56 -16.07 -3.97
N CYS A 93 0.75 -14.88 -3.45
CA CYS A 93 1.47 -13.83 -4.16
C CYS A 93 2.91 -14.23 -4.44
N LEU A 94 3.56 -14.88 -3.48
CA LEU A 94 4.92 -15.36 -3.68
C LEU A 94 5.00 -16.36 -4.83
N ALA A 95 4.06 -17.30 -4.89
CA ALA A 95 4.04 -18.29 -5.95
C ALA A 95 3.81 -17.64 -7.32
N GLN A 96 2.91 -16.68 -7.38
CA GLN A 96 2.62 -15.97 -8.62
C GLN A 96 3.81 -15.11 -9.05
N ALA A 97 4.45 -14.44 -8.12
CA ALA A 97 5.62 -13.64 -8.43
C ALA A 97 6.76 -14.49 -8.95
N TRP A 98 6.95 -15.66 -8.38
CA TRP A 98 7.96 -16.58 -8.86
C TRP A 98 7.73 -16.95 -10.33
N ARG A 99 6.50 -17.35 -10.69
CA ARG A 99 6.17 -17.71 -12.06
C ARG A 99 6.33 -16.53 -13.01
N ARG A 100 5.93 -15.36 -12.56
CA ARG A 100 6.00 -14.16 -13.37
C ARG A 100 7.43 -13.69 -13.57
N SER A 101 8.24 -13.83 -12.56
CA SER A 101 9.65 -13.49 -12.61
C SER A 101 10.38 -14.30 -13.67
N ARG A 102 10.02 -15.56 -13.80
CA ARG A 102 10.60 -16.41 -14.85
C ARG A 102 10.19 -15.97 -16.26
N ARG A 103 9.01 -15.40 -16.38
CA ARG A 103 8.48 -14.94 -17.65
C ARG A 103 9.05 -13.59 -18.08
N TYR A 104 9.29 -12.70 -17.12
CA TYR A 104 9.68 -11.32 -17.39
C TYR A 104 11.05 -10.99 -16.83
N ALA A 105 11.95 -11.93 -16.80
CA ALA A 105 13.22 -11.79 -16.09
C ALA A 105 14.05 -10.57 -16.54
N HIS A 106 13.92 -10.16 -17.78
CA HIS A 106 14.74 -9.09 -18.33
C HIS A 106 13.93 -7.86 -18.69
N ARG A 107 12.76 -7.70 -18.11
CA ARG A 107 11.90 -6.58 -18.44
C ARG A 107 11.42 -5.87 -17.20
N VAL A 108 11.19 -4.58 -17.34
CA VAL A 108 10.50 -3.83 -16.31
C VAL A 108 9.06 -4.34 -16.25
N ARG A 109 8.59 -4.56 -15.06
CA ARG A 109 7.25 -5.06 -14.84
C ARG A 109 6.24 -3.96 -15.09
N PRO A 110 5.41 -4.07 -16.11
CA PRO A 110 4.44 -3.04 -16.39
C PRO A 110 3.21 -3.10 -15.52
N ASP A 111 2.96 -4.26 -14.90
CA ASP A 111 1.71 -4.48 -14.17
C ASP A 111 1.93 -4.55 -12.67
N MET A 112 2.44 -3.50 -12.12
CA MET A 112 2.58 -3.38 -10.67
C MET A 112 1.25 -3.58 -9.97
N ALA A 113 0.15 -3.39 -10.69
CA ALA A 113 -1.19 -3.58 -10.14
C ALA A 113 -1.44 -4.99 -9.63
N ASP A 114 -0.68 -5.95 -10.10
CA ASP A 114 -0.76 -7.31 -9.55
C ASP A 114 -0.34 -7.35 -8.10
N GLY A 115 0.50 -6.44 -7.69
CA GLY A 115 0.90 -6.32 -6.32
C GLY A 115 1.80 -7.42 -5.78
N CYS A 116 1.85 -8.54 -6.45
CA CYS A 116 2.68 -9.67 -6.05
C CYS A 116 3.92 -9.65 -6.91
N ILE A 117 4.85 -8.85 -6.55
CA ILE A 117 5.94 -8.60 -7.45
C ILE A 117 7.24 -9.17 -6.95
N GLU A 118 8.21 -8.99 -7.75
CA GLU A 118 9.57 -9.37 -7.61
C GLU A 118 10.25 -8.81 -6.38
N ARG A 119 9.53 -8.04 -5.60
CA ARG A 119 10.05 -7.41 -4.40
C ARG A 119 10.15 -8.34 -3.23
N LEU A 120 10.05 -9.60 -3.45
CA LEU A 120 10.00 -10.57 -2.38
C LEU A 120 11.36 -11.00 -1.90
N ASP A 121 12.35 -10.43 -2.42
CA ASP A 121 13.73 -10.65 -1.99
C ASP A 121 14.04 -9.99 -0.66
#